data_eaef0084cb03b63eeb3dafacbd14bc06
#
_entry.id   eaef0084cb03b63eeb3dafacbd14bc06
#
_cell.length_a   1.000
_cell.length_b   1.000
_cell.length_c   1.000
_cell.angle_alpha   90.00
_cell.angle_beta   90.00
_cell.angle_gamma   90.00
#
_symmetry.space_group_name_H-M   'P 1'
#
loop_
_entity.id
_entity.type
_entity.pdbx_description
1 polymer ?
#
loop_
_entity_poly.entity_id
_entity_poly.type
_entity_poly.pdbx_seq_one_letter_code
_entity_poly.pdbx_strand_id
1 'polypeptide(L)'
;MNDLISVIIPFYKSPLTKLRLCIESFIRQSYKNFELLIIDDGNPENIDYLKEEYEKRDARIRFIRQENGGVSAARNHGVDIAMGKYIVFCDSDDYVESNYLQSLLDHVQGYELAVCGIAEQWFPIENIKVDMRIFSSFPSRFNWIQYVNFSVNKIYCADILNTYHIRFNTEIRLGEDALFLMDYIKHCKRIHCFSSPLYHYVPNYGSAVHQYDSKYWEYEYQVIDKQYKFFNTYPLSEKETMFMRYWLYIKLKGVMYYYMNHTDDHSTAKKYIEKVIVCPYFPEIFIAYTKNKFFNKKDRVILCLWRIFGKNGIFLTKYLSILKNSLK
;
A
#
# COMPACT_ATOMS: atom_id res chain seq x y z
N MET A 1 -13.09 -5.33 26.56
CA MET A 1 -13.48 -4.04 25.97
C MET A 1 -14.44 -4.31 24.84
N ASN A 2 -15.48 -3.50 24.72
CA ASN A 2 -16.53 -3.70 23.70
C ASN A 2 -16.55 -2.51 22.72
N ASP A 3 -15.36 -2.14 22.19
CA ASP A 3 -15.21 -1.01 21.29
C ASP A 3 -15.75 -1.38 19.90
N LEU A 4 -16.61 -0.55 19.30
CA LEU A 4 -17.14 -0.78 17.96
C LEU A 4 -16.00 -0.65 16.91
N ILE A 5 -15.95 -1.59 15.98
CA ILE A 5 -15.06 -1.57 14.82
C ILE A 5 -15.91 -1.36 13.56
N SER A 6 -15.60 -0.34 12.76
CA SER A 6 -16.17 -0.20 11.42
C SER A 6 -15.26 -0.83 10.38
N VAL A 7 -15.74 -1.84 9.71
CA VAL A 7 -15.07 -2.49 8.58
C VAL A 7 -15.58 -1.87 7.29
N ILE A 8 -14.69 -1.34 6.47
CA ILE A 8 -15.02 -0.64 5.22
C ILE A 8 -14.54 -1.46 4.04
N ILE A 9 -15.46 -1.85 3.15
CA ILE A 9 -15.21 -2.63 1.95
C ILE A 9 -15.63 -1.84 0.72
N PRO A 10 -14.70 -1.24 -0.05
CA PRO A 10 -15.01 -0.64 -1.33
C PRO A 10 -15.33 -1.75 -2.34
N PHE A 11 -16.40 -1.57 -3.14
CA PHE A 11 -16.83 -2.56 -4.11
C PHE A 11 -17.14 -1.92 -5.48
N TYR A 12 -16.40 -2.34 -6.51
CA TYR A 12 -16.64 -1.96 -7.90
C TYR A 12 -16.12 -3.03 -8.85
N LYS A 13 -17.01 -3.59 -9.68
CA LYS A 13 -16.68 -4.61 -10.73
C LYS A 13 -15.88 -5.84 -10.25
N SER A 14 -15.78 -6.05 -8.94
CA SER A 14 -15.18 -7.27 -8.41
C SER A 14 -16.15 -8.44 -8.58
N PRO A 15 -15.66 -9.69 -8.84
CA PRO A 15 -16.52 -10.85 -8.95
C PRO A 15 -17.37 -11.05 -7.68
N LEU A 16 -18.68 -11.21 -7.85
CA LEU A 16 -19.63 -11.37 -6.72
C LEU A 16 -19.29 -12.57 -5.83
N THR A 17 -18.68 -13.62 -6.41
CA THR A 17 -18.22 -14.79 -5.64
C THR A 17 -17.12 -14.40 -4.64
N LYS A 18 -16.23 -13.46 -5.01
CA LYS A 18 -15.20 -12.95 -4.12
C LYS A 18 -15.81 -12.05 -3.03
N LEU A 19 -16.71 -11.12 -3.43
CA LEU A 19 -17.41 -10.28 -2.47
C LEU A 19 -18.17 -11.13 -1.43
N ARG A 20 -18.85 -12.20 -1.86
CA ARG A 20 -19.50 -13.15 -0.94
C ARG A 20 -18.50 -13.80 0.01
N LEU A 21 -17.36 -14.27 -0.47
CA LEU A 21 -16.30 -14.84 0.38
C LEU A 21 -15.80 -13.84 1.41
N CYS A 22 -15.60 -12.59 0.98
CA CYS A 22 -15.20 -11.48 1.86
C CYS A 22 -16.24 -11.28 2.97
N ILE A 23 -17.52 -11.05 2.64
CA ILE A 23 -18.59 -10.83 3.60
C ILE A 23 -18.73 -12.02 4.57
N GLU A 24 -18.72 -13.25 4.05
CA GLU A 24 -18.81 -14.47 4.88
C GLU A 24 -17.65 -14.59 5.87
N SER A 25 -16.46 -14.11 5.52
CA SER A 25 -15.31 -14.11 6.43
C SER A 25 -15.52 -13.17 7.63
N PHE A 26 -16.25 -12.06 7.42
CA PHE A 26 -16.63 -11.14 8.50
C PHE A 26 -17.84 -11.64 9.32
N ILE A 27 -18.83 -12.27 8.71
CA ILE A 27 -19.94 -12.88 9.46
C ILE A 27 -19.42 -13.90 10.48
N ARG A 28 -18.36 -14.65 10.12
CA ARG A 28 -17.73 -15.66 10.99
C ARG A 28 -16.77 -15.12 12.05
N GLN A 29 -16.56 -13.80 12.14
CA GLN A 29 -15.64 -13.22 13.13
C GLN A 29 -16.01 -13.62 14.57
N SER A 30 -15.01 -13.94 15.38
CA SER A 30 -15.14 -14.19 16.82
C SER A 30 -15.58 -12.92 17.55
N TYR A 31 -15.01 -11.76 17.21
CA TYR A 31 -15.44 -10.47 17.71
C TYR A 31 -16.77 -10.06 17.08
N LYS A 32 -17.75 -9.67 17.93
CA LYS A 32 -19.14 -9.44 17.47
C LYS A 32 -19.52 -7.96 17.38
N ASN A 33 -18.81 -7.06 18.07
CA ASN A 33 -19.17 -5.64 18.08
C ASN A 33 -18.48 -4.88 16.94
N PHE A 34 -18.96 -5.11 15.72
CA PHE A 34 -18.53 -4.41 14.52
C PHE A 34 -19.71 -4.06 13.61
N GLU A 35 -19.53 -3.11 12.73
CA GLU A 35 -20.36 -2.87 11.55
C GLU A 35 -19.56 -3.16 10.29
N LEU A 36 -20.22 -3.64 9.25
CA LEU A 36 -19.63 -3.96 7.96
C LEU A 36 -20.24 -3.07 6.88
N LEU A 37 -19.48 -2.11 6.40
CA LEU A 37 -19.90 -1.10 5.44
C LEU A 37 -19.38 -1.48 4.04
N ILE A 38 -20.24 -2.01 3.19
CA ILE A 38 -19.96 -2.29 1.78
C ILE A 38 -20.32 -1.05 0.98
N ILE A 39 -19.31 -0.36 0.47
CA ILE A 39 -19.48 0.86 -0.32
C ILE A 39 -19.51 0.48 -1.80
N ASP A 40 -20.71 0.40 -2.36
CA ASP A 40 -20.94 0.18 -3.79
C ASP A 40 -20.63 1.46 -4.57
N ASP A 41 -19.47 1.49 -5.20
CA ASP A 41 -18.94 2.63 -5.95
C ASP A 41 -19.52 2.72 -7.38
N GLY A 42 -20.85 2.67 -7.48
CA GLY A 42 -21.57 2.80 -8.74
C GLY A 42 -21.41 1.60 -9.66
N ASN A 43 -21.52 0.39 -9.12
CA ASN A 43 -21.46 -0.83 -9.92
C ASN A 43 -22.46 -0.79 -11.07
N PRO A 44 -22.08 -1.18 -12.31
CA PRO A 44 -23.00 -1.24 -13.42
C PRO A 44 -24.06 -2.35 -13.28
N GLU A 45 -23.72 -3.41 -12.57
CA GLU A 45 -24.66 -4.51 -12.27
C GLU A 45 -25.53 -4.17 -11.07
N ASN A 46 -26.82 -4.52 -11.14
CA ASN A 46 -27.70 -4.40 -9.98
C ASN A 46 -27.37 -5.50 -8.96
N ILE A 47 -27.01 -5.07 -7.75
CA ILE A 47 -26.68 -5.93 -6.62
C ILE A 47 -27.70 -5.83 -5.47
N ASP A 48 -28.89 -5.27 -5.70
CA ASP A 48 -29.92 -5.07 -4.66
C ASP A 48 -30.33 -6.40 -4.01
N TYR A 49 -30.39 -7.48 -4.78
CA TYR A 49 -30.66 -8.81 -4.26
C TYR A 49 -29.60 -9.28 -3.24
N LEU A 50 -28.34 -8.94 -3.46
CA LEU A 50 -27.25 -9.27 -2.54
C LEU A 50 -27.34 -8.44 -1.26
N LYS A 51 -27.64 -7.15 -1.41
CA LYS A 51 -27.93 -6.25 -0.30
C LYS A 51 -29.07 -6.80 0.56
N GLU A 52 -30.22 -7.11 -0.06
CA GLU A 52 -31.38 -7.66 0.67
C GLU A 52 -31.06 -8.98 1.38
N GLU A 53 -30.32 -9.88 0.74
CA GLU A 53 -29.91 -11.17 1.32
C GLU A 53 -29.10 -10.94 2.60
N TYR A 54 -28.05 -10.12 2.54
CA TYR A 54 -27.11 -9.98 3.65
C TYR A 54 -27.60 -9.06 4.75
N GLU A 55 -28.27 -7.94 4.44
CA GLU A 55 -28.83 -7.03 5.46
C GLU A 55 -29.97 -7.69 6.25
N LYS A 56 -30.76 -8.59 5.63
CA LYS A 56 -31.77 -9.39 6.35
C LYS A 56 -31.15 -10.46 7.25
N ARG A 57 -30.00 -10.99 6.84
CA ARG A 57 -29.31 -12.08 7.55
C ARG A 57 -28.50 -11.59 8.76
N ASP A 58 -27.90 -10.41 8.65
CA ASP A 58 -27.00 -9.85 9.68
C ASP A 58 -27.15 -8.33 9.75
N ALA A 59 -27.73 -7.83 10.84
CA ALA A 59 -27.99 -6.41 11.04
C ALA A 59 -26.74 -5.53 11.14
N ARG A 60 -25.55 -6.13 11.24
CA ARG A 60 -24.27 -5.41 11.23
C ARG A 60 -23.84 -5.00 9.81
N ILE A 61 -24.45 -5.58 8.78
CA ILE A 61 -24.08 -5.38 7.37
C ILE A 61 -24.93 -4.24 6.78
N ARG A 62 -24.28 -3.32 6.10
CA ARG A 62 -24.92 -2.24 5.39
C ARG A 62 -24.29 -2.04 4.02
N PHE A 63 -25.12 -2.01 2.98
CA PHE A 63 -24.72 -1.66 1.62
C PHE A 63 -25.06 -0.20 1.35
N ILE A 64 -24.07 0.60 1.02
CA ILE A 64 -24.20 2.02 0.73
C ILE A 64 -23.74 2.26 -0.71
N ARG A 65 -24.65 2.77 -1.56
CA ARG A 65 -24.34 3.08 -2.96
C ARG A 65 -23.97 4.54 -3.12
N GLN A 66 -22.97 4.80 -3.96
CA GLN A 66 -22.57 6.14 -4.40
C GLN A 66 -22.35 6.18 -5.91
N GLU A 67 -22.21 7.38 -6.48
CA GLU A 67 -21.66 7.54 -7.83
C GLU A 67 -20.21 7.09 -7.87
N ASN A 68 -19.79 6.51 -9.01
CA ASN A 68 -18.43 6.01 -9.16
C ASN A 68 -17.40 7.15 -9.01
N GLY A 69 -16.62 7.09 -7.95
CA GLY A 69 -15.54 8.03 -7.63
C GLY A 69 -14.18 7.36 -7.46
N GLY A 70 -14.12 6.03 -7.64
CA GLY A 70 -12.93 5.22 -7.43
C GLY A 70 -12.74 4.76 -5.98
N VAL A 71 -11.80 3.82 -5.79
CA VAL A 71 -11.57 3.16 -4.50
C VAL A 71 -11.29 4.13 -3.35
N SER A 72 -10.55 5.21 -3.62
CA SER A 72 -10.26 6.28 -2.64
C SER A 72 -11.53 6.97 -2.16
N ALA A 73 -12.43 7.34 -3.09
CA ALA A 73 -13.71 7.98 -2.76
C ALA A 73 -14.61 7.03 -1.95
N ALA A 74 -14.68 5.77 -2.33
CA ALA A 74 -15.45 4.77 -1.61
C ALA A 74 -14.91 4.54 -0.19
N ARG A 75 -13.60 4.42 -0.01
CA ARG A 75 -12.99 4.30 1.32
C ARG A 75 -13.25 5.56 2.17
N ASN A 76 -13.13 6.75 1.59
CA ASN A 76 -13.43 8.02 2.28
C ASN A 76 -14.87 8.10 2.73
N HIS A 77 -15.82 7.77 1.85
CA HIS A 77 -17.24 7.73 2.22
C HIS A 77 -17.47 6.75 3.38
N GLY A 78 -16.87 5.57 3.34
CA GLY A 78 -16.92 4.63 4.45
C GLY A 78 -16.38 5.22 5.76
N VAL A 79 -15.27 5.95 5.74
CA VAL A 79 -14.72 6.63 6.92
C VAL A 79 -15.69 7.71 7.44
N ASP A 80 -16.33 8.47 6.54
CA ASP A 80 -17.23 9.57 6.92
C ASP A 80 -18.52 9.10 7.62
N ILE A 81 -19.00 7.88 7.29
CA ILE A 81 -20.23 7.31 7.88
C ILE A 81 -19.96 6.25 8.96
N ALA A 82 -18.69 5.94 9.23
CA ALA A 82 -18.29 4.97 10.22
C ALA A 82 -18.60 5.45 11.65
N MET A 83 -19.17 4.57 12.46
CA MET A 83 -19.53 4.86 13.86
C MET A 83 -18.53 4.24 14.85
N GLY A 84 -17.61 3.40 14.37
CA GLY A 84 -16.64 2.69 15.18
C GLY A 84 -15.55 3.57 15.76
N LYS A 85 -15.11 3.23 16.95
CA LYS A 85 -13.89 3.79 17.55
C LYS A 85 -12.66 3.44 16.72
N TYR A 86 -12.71 2.32 16.02
CA TYR A 86 -11.65 1.82 15.16
C TYR A 86 -12.16 1.58 13.74
N ILE A 87 -11.28 1.80 12.77
CA ILE A 87 -11.54 1.56 11.35
C ILE A 87 -10.64 0.41 10.87
N VAL A 88 -11.20 -0.46 10.06
CA VAL A 88 -10.50 -1.55 9.34
C VAL A 88 -10.91 -1.47 7.87
N PHE A 89 -9.93 -1.50 6.96
CA PHE A 89 -10.20 -1.63 5.52
C PHE A 89 -9.98 -3.06 5.07
N CYS A 90 -10.81 -3.52 4.15
CA CYS A 90 -10.64 -4.80 3.46
C CYS A 90 -11.06 -4.63 2.00
N ASP A 91 -10.28 -5.19 1.07
CA ASP A 91 -10.67 -5.17 -0.34
C ASP A 91 -11.73 -6.24 -0.61
N SER A 92 -12.65 -5.96 -1.53
CA SER A 92 -13.83 -6.82 -1.79
C SER A 92 -13.50 -8.17 -2.42
N ASP A 93 -12.26 -8.36 -2.87
CA ASP A 93 -11.77 -9.61 -3.46
C ASP A 93 -10.85 -10.42 -2.52
N ASP A 94 -10.67 -9.95 -1.28
CA ASP A 94 -9.87 -10.57 -0.22
C ASP A 94 -10.76 -11.19 0.88
N TYR A 95 -10.17 -11.94 1.81
CA TYR A 95 -10.87 -12.48 2.97
C TYR A 95 -9.95 -12.53 4.20
N VAL A 96 -10.55 -12.78 5.37
CA VAL A 96 -9.83 -12.73 6.65
C VAL A 96 -10.11 -13.97 7.51
N GLU A 97 -9.17 -14.27 8.43
CA GLU A 97 -9.33 -15.31 9.43
C GLU A 97 -10.44 -14.96 10.45
N SER A 98 -11.06 -15.99 11.04
CA SER A 98 -12.20 -15.81 11.96
C SER A 98 -11.87 -15.05 13.25
N ASN A 99 -10.62 -14.93 13.63
CA ASN A 99 -10.13 -14.18 14.79
C ASN A 99 -9.46 -12.82 14.40
N TYR A 100 -9.60 -12.38 13.15
CA TYR A 100 -8.93 -11.20 12.63
C TYR A 100 -9.25 -9.93 13.42
N LEU A 101 -10.54 -9.61 13.59
CA LEU A 101 -10.96 -8.40 14.31
C LEU A 101 -10.58 -8.46 15.81
N GLN A 102 -10.73 -9.62 16.46
CA GLN A 102 -10.34 -9.78 17.85
C GLN A 102 -8.84 -9.58 18.01
N SER A 103 -8.03 -10.20 17.15
CA SER A 103 -6.57 -10.08 17.22
C SER A 103 -6.10 -8.64 16.97
N LEU A 104 -6.68 -7.96 16.00
CA LEU A 104 -6.36 -6.55 15.76
C LEU A 104 -6.71 -5.68 16.97
N LEU A 105 -7.90 -5.90 17.56
CA LEU A 105 -8.34 -5.17 18.74
C LEU A 105 -7.44 -5.40 19.95
N ASP A 106 -6.99 -6.61 20.18
CA ASP A 106 -6.09 -6.96 21.30
C ASP A 106 -4.72 -6.26 21.13
N HIS A 107 -4.23 -6.16 19.89
CA HIS A 107 -2.91 -5.60 19.60
C HIS A 107 -2.89 -4.08 19.47
N VAL A 108 -4.05 -3.44 19.23
CA VAL A 108 -4.13 -1.97 19.15
C VAL A 108 -4.26 -1.32 20.53
N GLN A 109 -4.49 -2.09 21.60
CA GLN A 109 -4.62 -1.52 22.94
C GLN A 109 -3.36 -0.80 23.39
N GLY A 110 -3.47 0.51 23.60
CA GLY A 110 -2.33 1.38 23.95
C GLY A 110 -1.44 1.76 22.75
N TYR A 111 -1.88 1.50 21.53
CA TYR A 111 -1.24 1.87 20.28
C TYR A 111 -2.24 2.60 19.38
N GLU A 112 -1.75 3.44 18.49
CA GLU A 112 -2.58 4.17 17.53
C GLU A 112 -2.80 3.38 16.23
N LEU A 113 -1.98 2.36 15.97
CA LEU A 113 -2.06 1.46 14.82
C LEU A 113 -1.62 0.06 15.23
N ALA A 114 -2.36 -0.98 14.83
CA ALA A 114 -1.86 -2.34 14.84
C ALA A 114 -1.90 -2.93 13.42
N VAL A 115 -0.90 -3.75 13.08
CA VAL A 115 -0.67 -4.33 11.76
C VAL A 115 -0.45 -5.83 11.90
N CYS A 116 -1.27 -6.66 11.25
CA CYS A 116 -1.09 -8.12 11.22
C CYS A 116 -0.38 -8.60 9.96
N GLY A 117 0.01 -9.89 9.94
CA GLY A 117 0.55 -10.55 8.76
C GLY A 117 -0.48 -10.75 7.66
N ILE A 118 0.00 -10.86 6.41
CA ILE A 118 -0.75 -11.29 5.23
C ILE A 118 -0.30 -12.72 4.91
N ALA A 119 -1.25 -13.65 4.73
CA ALA A 119 -0.98 -15.09 4.70
C ALA A 119 -0.09 -15.52 3.52
N GLU A 120 -0.31 -14.95 2.34
CA GLU A 120 0.38 -15.33 1.10
C GLU A 120 1.59 -14.43 0.81
N GLN A 121 2.06 -13.66 1.80
CA GLN A 121 3.12 -12.70 1.57
C GLN A 121 4.52 -13.28 1.54
N TRP A 122 5.29 -12.73 0.61
CA TRP A 122 6.73 -12.97 0.45
C TRP A 122 7.59 -12.30 1.53
N PHE A 123 6.97 -11.50 2.40
CA PHE A 123 7.66 -10.76 3.47
C PHE A 123 6.94 -10.98 4.81
N PRO A 124 7.49 -11.81 5.70
CA PRO A 124 6.91 -12.02 7.02
C PRO A 124 6.95 -10.73 7.83
N ILE A 125 5.82 -10.40 8.47
CA ILE A 125 5.78 -9.35 9.49
C ILE A 125 6.41 -9.87 10.77
N GLU A 126 7.36 -9.13 11.32
CA GLU A 126 7.95 -9.41 12.62
C GLU A 126 7.10 -8.83 13.75
N ASN A 127 7.13 -9.46 14.93
CA ASN A 127 6.51 -8.90 16.14
C ASN A 127 7.32 -7.70 16.63
N ILE A 128 6.89 -6.49 16.29
CA ILE A 128 7.62 -5.25 16.61
C ILE A 128 6.68 -4.24 17.25
N LYS A 129 7.09 -3.71 18.39
CA LYS A 129 6.45 -2.55 19.02
C LYS A 129 7.30 -1.32 18.75
N VAL A 130 6.72 -0.37 18.04
CA VAL A 130 7.43 0.82 17.59
C VAL A 130 7.02 2.01 18.43
N ASP A 131 7.99 2.69 19.04
CA ASP A 131 7.83 4.04 19.55
C ASP A 131 8.28 5.02 18.48
N MET A 132 7.33 5.76 17.91
CA MET A 132 7.60 6.71 16.84
C MET A 132 8.46 7.91 17.28
N ARG A 133 8.60 8.14 18.58
CA ARG A 133 9.51 9.15 19.14
C ARG A 133 10.97 8.71 19.08
N ILE A 134 11.20 7.39 19.05
CA ILE A 134 12.52 6.76 19.00
C ILE A 134 12.62 5.89 17.74
N PHE A 135 12.43 6.52 16.58
CA PHE A 135 12.44 5.83 15.29
C PHE A 135 13.77 5.12 14.98
N SER A 136 14.85 5.46 15.72
CA SER A 136 16.15 4.81 15.63
C SER A 136 16.17 3.35 16.08
N SER A 137 15.14 2.88 16.80
CA SER A 137 15.02 1.51 17.27
C SER A 137 14.36 0.54 16.26
N PHE A 138 14.02 0.99 15.06
CA PHE A 138 13.54 0.10 14.02
C PHE A 138 14.64 -0.86 13.56
N PRO A 139 14.52 -2.18 13.80
CA PRO A 139 15.54 -3.15 13.39
C PRO A 139 15.75 -3.20 11.86
N SER A 140 14.72 -2.79 11.11
CA SER A 140 14.82 -2.52 9.68
C SER A 140 13.71 -1.55 9.28
N ARG A 141 13.98 -0.25 9.28
CA ARG A 141 13.08 0.81 8.77
C ARG A 141 12.51 0.50 7.38
N PHE A 142 13.03 -0.51 6.71
CA PHE A 142 12.82 -0.88 5.33
C PHE A 142 11.83 -2.01 5.11
N ASN A 143 11.82 -2.99 5.97
CA ASN A 143 10.71 -3.92 6.01
C ASN A 143 9.43 -3.14 6.32
N TRP A 144 9.55 -2.12 7.15
CA TRP A 144 8.44 -1.27 7.54
C TRP A 144 7.77 -0.52 6.38
N ILE A 145 8.54 0.04 5.41
CA ILE A 145 7.97 0.69 4.20
C ILE A 145 7.08 -0.29 3.43
N GLN A 146 7.45 -1.56 3.36
CA GLN A 146 6.64 -2.58 2.68
C GLN A 146 5.34 -2.88 3.44
N TYR A 147 5.35 -2.85 4.77
CA TYR A 147 4.17 -3.09 5.60
C TYR A 147 3.18 -1.92 5.60
N VAL A 148 3.66 -0.73 5.31
CA VAL A 148 2.84 0.49 5.34
C VAL A 148 2.35 0.94 3.96
N ASN A 149 2.60 0.18 2.89
CA ASN A 149 2.13 0.55 1.55
C ASN A 149 0.68 0.12 1.25
N PHE A 150 0.03 -0.62 2.14
CA PHE A 150 -1.35 -1.08 1.98
C PHE A 150 -2.22 -0.53 3.09
N SER A 151 -3.47 -0.17 2.79
CA SER A 151 -4.44 0.26 3.79
C SER A 151 -5.06 -0.90 4.56
N VAL A 152 -5.07 -2.08 3.98
CA VAL A 152 -5.61 -3.34 4.55
C VAL A 152 -4.70 -3.95 5.62
N ASN A 153 -5.10 -5.04 6.24
CA ASN A 153 -4.39 -5.77 7.32
C ASN A 153 -4.07 -4.94 8.58
N LYS A 154 -4.83 -3.88 8.82
CA LYS A 154 -4.57 -2.89 9.89
C LYS A 154 -5.85 -2.47 10.60
N ILE A 155 -5.68 -1.99 11.83
CA ILE A 155 -6.73 -1.32 12.59
C ILE A 155 -6.28 0.09 12.96
N TYR A 156 -7.10 1.08 12.64
CA TYR A 156 -6.83 2.51 12.80
C TYR A 156 -7.71 3.11 13.88
N CYS A 157 -7.20 4.07 14.64
CA CYS A 157 -8.03 4.89 15.54
C CYS A 157 -8.83 5.91 14.72
N ALA A 158 -10.16 5.85 14.79
CA ALA A 158 -11.03 6.76 14.05
C ALA A 158 -10.82 8.24 14.45
N ASP A 159 -10.53 8.51 15.73
CA ASP A 159 -10.24 9.85 16.23
C ASP A 159 -9.07 10.51 15.51
N ILE A 160 -8.01 9.76 15.18
CA ILE A 160 -6.86 10.31 14.44
C ILE A 160 -7.29 10.68 13.01
N LEU A 161 -8.03 9.79 12.33
CA LEU A 161 -8.52 10.04 10.98
C LEU A 161 -9.40 11.31 10.91
N ASN A 162 -10.26 11.49 11.91
CA ASN A 162 -11.20 12.57 11.95
C ASN A 162 -10.59 13.89 12.45
N THR A 163 -9.80 13.85 13.52
CA THR A 163 -9.16 15.05 14.09
C THR A 163 -8.20 15.71 13.09
N TYR A 164 -7.46 14.90 12.33
CA TYR A 164 -6.47 15.40 11.37
C TYR A 164 -6.99 15.39 9.92
N HIS A 165 -8.30 15.10 9.71
CA HIS A 165 -8.93 15.05 8.39
C HIS A 165 -8.19 14.18 7.38
N ILE A 166 -7.68 13.01 7.84
CA ILE A 166 -6.90 12.11 7.00
C ILE A 166 -7.85 11.32 6.11
N ARG A 167 -7.68 11.50 4.80
CA ARG A 167 -8.49 10.85 3.76
C ARG A 167 -7.58 10.38 2.61
N PHE A 168 -8.05 9.38 1.86
CA PHE A 168 -7.39 8.95 0.63
C PHE A 168 -7.47 10.05 -0.42
N ASN A 169 -6.38 10.28 -1.14
CA ASN A 169 -6.38 11.24 -2.25
C ASN A 169 -7.08 10.62 -3.46
N THR A 170 -8.22 11.21 -3.86
CA THR A 170 -9.04 10.72 -4.99
C THR A 170 -8.44 11.00 -6.36
N GLU A 171 -7.44 11.86 -6.46
CA GLU A 171 -6.73 12.15 -7.71
C GLU A 171 -5.60 11.16 -7.99
N ILE A 172 -5.22 10.35 -7.00
CA ILE A 172 -4.15 9.36 -7.09
C ILE A 172 -4.76 7.98 -7.29
N ARG A 173 -4.45 7.36 -8.43
CA ARG A 173 -4.96 6.04 -8.78
C ARG A 173 -4.08 4.89 -8.25
N LEU A 174 -2.78 5.13 -8.10
CA LEU A 174 -1.80 4.13 -7.63
C LEU A 174 -0.91 4.76 -6.57
N GLY A 175 -0.80 4.08 -5.42
CA GLY A 175 -0.03 4.57 -4.26
C GLY A 175 -0.82 5.45 -3.29
N GLU A 176 -2.14 5.57 -3.47
CA GLU A 176 -3.06 6.27 -2.56
C GLU A 176 -2.97 5.71 -1.14
N ASP A 177 -2.83 4.40 -1.01
CA ASP A 177 -2.66 3.70 0.27
C ASP A 177 -1.41 4.14 1.01
N ALA A 178 -0.28 4.23 0.29
CA ALA A 178 0.98 4.67 0.88
C ALA A 178 0.92 6.14 1.33
N LEU A 179 0.26 7.00 0.56
CA LEU A 179 0.08 8.41 0.93
C LEU A 179 -0.82 8.57 2.14
N PHE A 180 -1.96 7.88 2.16
CA PHE A 180 -2.89 7.85 3.29
C PHE A 180 -2.17 7.39 4.56
N LEU A 181 -1.41 6.32 4.46
CA LEU A 181 -0.73 5.76 5.60
C LEU A 181 0.40 6.67 6.11
N MET A 182 1.15 7.35 5.21
CA MET A 182 2.13 8.36 5.62
C MET A 182 1.48 9.53 6.36
N ASP A 183 0.26 9.93 5.96
CA ASP A 183 -0.49 10.95 6.68
C ASP A 183 -0.95 10.47 8.06
N TYR A 184 -1.34 9.21 8.18
CA TYR A 184 -1.78 8.64 9.44
C TYR A 184 -0.63 8.46 10.44
N ILE A 185 0.46 7.82 10.03
CA ILE A 185 1.55 7.42 10.95
C ILE A 185 2.32 8.59 11.54
N LYS A 186 2.36 9.75 10.88
CA LYS A 186 2.98 10.94 11.47
C LYS A 186 2.26 11.44 12.73
N HIS A 187 1.03 11.00 12.95
CA HIS A 187 0.24 11.29 14.14
C HIS A 187 0.24 10.14 15.16
N CYS A 188 0.86 9.01 14.83
CA CYS A 188 1.02 7.90 15.76
C CYS A 188 2.22 8.15 16.69
N LYS A 189 2.05 7.80 17.96
CA LYS A 189 3.15 7.74 18.95
C LYS A 189 3.73 6.32 19.01
N ARG A 190 2.86 5.31 18.90
CA ARG A 190 3.24 3.90 19.00
C ARG A 190 2.47 3.06 17.98
N ILE A 191 3.19 2.13 17.36
CA ILE A 191 2.63 1.19 16.39
C ILE A 191 2.99 -0.23 16.82
N HIS A 192 2.06 -1.17 16.69
CA HIS A 192 2.27 -2.59 16.99
C HIS A 192 2.12 -3.41 15.71
N CYS A 193 3.21 -4.03 15.26
CA CYS A 193 3.18 -5.02 14.19
C CYS A 193 3.28 -6.42 14.80
N PHE A 194 2.47 -7.36 14.36
CA PHE A 194 2.47 -8.75 14.83
C PHE A 194 2.37 -9.74 13.67
N SER A 195 3.02 -10.89 13.80
CA SER A 195 3.30 -11.79 12.68
C SER A 195 2.15 -12.71 12.27
N SER A 196 1.04 -12.74 13.03
CA SER A 196 -0.09 -13.64 12.72
C SER A 196 -0.65 -13.35 11.32
N PRO A 197 -0.68 -14.33 10.40
CA PRO A 197 -1.14 -14.16 9.03
C PRO A 197 -2.67 -14.25 8.96
N LEU A 198 -3.34 -13.14 9.25
CA LEU A 198 -4.80 -13.10 9.43
C LEU A 198 -5.55 -12.51 8.24
N TYR A 199 -4.86 -11.88 7.32
CA TYR A 199 -5.41 -11.30 6.10
C TYR A 199 -4.95 -12.12 4.90
N HIS A 200 -5.90 -12.49 4.02
CA HIS A 200 -5.64 -13.27 2.80
C HIS A 200 -5.81 -12.38 1.58
N TYR A 201 -4.68 -12.07 0.94
CA TYR A 201 -4.65 -11.36 -0.33
C TYR A 201 -4.87 -12.33 -1.49
N VAL A 202 -5.94 -12.10 -2.26
CA VAL A 202 -6.28 -12.94 -3.42
C VAL A 202 -5.85 -12.25 -4.71
N PRO A 203 -4.80 -12.74 -5.40
CA PRO A 203 -4.32 -12.13 -6.63
C PRO A 203 -5.42 -11.91 -7.66
N ASN A 204 -5.48 -10.71 -8.23
CA ASN A 204 -6.45 -10.34 -9.25
C ASN A 204 -5.73 -9.72 -10.46
N TYR A 205 -5.71 -10.45 -11.58
CA TYR A 205 -5.07 -9.98 -12.83
C TYR A 205 -5.76 -8.76 -13.45
N GLY A 206 -7.01 -8.47 -13.07
CA GLY A 206 -7.73 -7.24 -13.43
C GLY A 206 -7.41 -6.02 -12.59
N SER A 207 -6.52 -6.15 -11.59
CA SER A 207 -6.14 -5.06 -10.69
C SER A 207 -5.56 -3.85 -11.41
N ALA A 208 -5.82 -2.66 -10.88
CA ALA A 208 -5.33 -1.38 -11.40
C ALA A 208 -3.81 -1.32 -11.59
N VAL A 209 -3.04 -2.05 -10.78
CA VAL A 209 -1.56 -2.13 -10.86
C VAL A 209 -1.04 -2.79 -12.14
N HIS A 210 -1.88 -3.57 -12.83
CA HIS A 210 -1.53 -4.24 -14.09
C HIS A 210 -1.92 -3.42 -15.33
N GLN A 211 -2.64 -2.31 -15.17
CA GLN A 211 -3.08 -1.46 -16.28
C GLN A 211 -2.07 -0.33 -16.49
N TYR A 212 -1.78 -0.04 -17.78
CA TYR A 212 -0.95 1.11 -18.10
C TYR A 212 -1.62 2.42 -17.69
N ASP A 213 -0.85 3.27 -17.00
CA ASP A 213 -1.26 4.63 -16.65
C ASP A 213 -0.14 5.62 -17.01
N SER A 214 -0.46 6.58 -17.86
CA SER A 214 0.50 7.61 -18.28
C SER A 214 0.94 8.53 -17.13
N LYS A 215 0.14 8.64 -16.08
CA LYS A 215 0.44 9.44 -14.88
C LYS A 215 1.20 8.67 -13.80
N TYR A 216 1.63 7.42 -14.08
CA TYR A 216 2.29 6.57 -13.07
C TYR A 216 3.49 7.25 -12.40
N TRP A 217 4.30 8.03 -13.17
CA TRP A 217 5.42 8.80 -12.61
C TRP A 217 4.95 9.86 -11.60
N GLU A 218 3.90 10.59 -11.94
CA GLU A 218 3.36 11.64 -11.11
C GLU A 218 2.86 11.09 -9.76
N TYR A 219 2.28 9.90 -9.76
CA TYR A 219 1.84 9.21 -8.55
C TYR A 219 3.02 8.68 -7.73
N GLU A 220 3.91 7.92 -8.35
CA GLU A 220 5.10 7.36 -7.67
C GLU A 220 6.02 8.48 -7.15
N TYR A 221 6.14 9.60 -7.86
CA TYR A 221 6.91 10.73 -7.37
C TYR A 221 6.36 11.29 -6.06
N GLN A 222 5.05 11.44 -5.93
CA GLN A 222 4.42 11.89 -4.68
C GLN A 222 4.68 10.91 -3.53
N VAL A 223 4.59 9.61 -3.79
CA VAL A 223 4.89 8.56 -2.80
C VAL A 223 6.36 8.62 -2.40
N ILE A 224 7.28 8.69 -3.36
CA ILE A 224 8.72 8.77 -3.12
C ILE A 224 9.05 10.03 -2.31
N ASP A 225 8.54 11.18 -2.72
CA ASP A 225 8.79 12.47 -2.07
C ASP A 225 8.32 12.45 -0.62
N LYS A 226 7.10 12.00 -0.38
CA LYS A 226 6.51 11.94 0.96
C LYS A 226 7.23 10.96 1.86
N GLN A 227 7.54 9.76 1.38
CA GLN A 227 8.28 8.77 2.14
C GLN A 227 9.72 9.21 2.43
N TYR A 228 10.41 9.76 1.43
CA TYR A 228 11.77 10.26 1.60
C TYR A 228 11.84 11.39 2.63
N LYS A 229 10.94 12.38 2.55
CA LYS A 229 10.85 13.47 3.52
C LYS A 229 10.53 12.96 4.92
N PHE A 230 9.57 12.06 5.05
CA PHE A 230 9.21 11.47 6.35
C PHE A 230 10.41 10.78 7.00
N PHE A 231 11.14 9.93 6.28
CA PHE A 231 12.30 9.26 6.85
C PHE A 231 13.44 10.21 7.20
N ASN A 232 13.62 11.29 6.46
CA ASN A 232 14.65 12.28 6.75
C ASN A 232 14.28 13.25 7.89
N THR A 233 13.07 13.21 8.43
CA THR A 233 12.75 13.95 9.67
C THR A 233 13.46 13.37 10.90
N TYR A 234 13.95 12.13 10.80
CA TYR A 234 14.68 11.45 11.87
C TYR A 234 16.17 11.33 11.53
N PRO A 235 17.09 11.42 12.53
CA PRO A 235 18.51 11.19 12.27
C PRO A 235 18.73 9.77 11.77
N LEU A 236 19.33 9.64 10.58
CA LEU A 236 19.64 8.36 9.96
C LEU A 236 21.06 7.94 10.29
N SER A 237 21.26 6.69 10.71
CA SER A 237 22.58 6.06 10.75
C SER A 237 23.16 5.89 9.33
N GLU A 238 24.47 5.67 9.23
CA GLU A 238 25.12 5.39 7.94
C GLU A 238 24.48 4.22 7.20
N LYS A 239 24.15 3.13 7.91
CA LYS A 239 23.47 1.95 7.34
C LYS A 239 22.10 2.31 6.78
N GLU A 240 21.34 3.12 7.48
CA GLU A 240 20.01 3.56 7.06
C GLU A 240 20.09 4.50 5.84
N THR A 241 21.04 5.42 5.85
CA THR A 241 21.31 6.28 4.70
C THR A 241 21.69 5.47 3.47
N MET A 242 22.56 4.48 3.62
CA MET A 242 22.92 3.57 2.51
C MET A 242 21.71 2.84 1.96
N PHE A 243 20.81 2.44 2.82
CA PHE A 243 19.63 1.75 2.37
C PHE A 243 18.60 2.70 1.74
N MET A 244 18.38 3.89 2.25
CA MET A 244 17.51 4.89 1.61
C MET A 244 17.92 5.12 0.15
N ARG A 245 19.22 5.18 -0.13
CA ARG A 245 19.76 5.28 -1.49
C ARG A 245 19.46 4.04 -2.34
N TYR A 246 19.57 2.86 -1.75
CA TYR A 246 19.17 1.62 -2.42
C TYR A 246 17.68 1.57 -2.70
N TRP A 247 16.85 1.97 -1.73
CA TRP A 247 15.40 2.06 -1.90
C TRP A 247 15.01 3.03 -3.01
N LEU A 248 15.61 4.23 -3.04
CA LEU A 248 15.41 5.17 -4.13
C LEU A 248 15.77 4.57 -5.48
N TYR A 249 16.89 3.87 -5.58
CA TYR A 249 17.28 3.17 -6.80
C TYR A 249 16.22 2.15 -7.24
N ILE A 250 15.72 1.32 -6.33
CA ILE A 250 14.69 0.33 -6.65
C ILE A 250 13.41 1.01 -7.15
N LYS A 251 12.95 2.06 -6.47
CA LYS A 251 11.77 2.84 -6.86
C LYS A 251 11.94 3.48 -8.23
N LEU A 252 12.99 4.26 -8.43
CA LEU A 252 13.24 4.96 -9.70
C LEU A 252 13.47 3.97 -10.86
N LYS A 253 14.19 2.87 -10.62
CA LYS A 253 14.33 1.79 -11.59
C LYS A 253 12.98 1.16 -11.96
N GLY A 254 12.14 0.91 -10.97
CA GLY A 254 10.79 0.38 -11.18
C GLY A 254 9.96 1.25 -12.11
N VAL A 255 9.93 2.56 -11.86
CA VAL A 255 9.22 3.53 -12.71
C VAL A 255 9.76 3.54 -14.15
N MET A 256 11.09 3.59 -14.32
CA MET A 256 11.68 3.59 -15.66
C MET A 256 11.36 2.30 -16.41
N TYR A 257 11.40 1.14 -15.75
CA TYR A 257 11.07 -0.14 -16.34
C TYR A 257 9.57 -0.28 -16.63
N TYR A 258 8.70 0.31 -15.80
CA TYR A 258 7.27 0.37 -16.07
C TYR A 258 7.00 1.00 -17.46
N TYR A 259 7.51 2.21 -17.71
CA TYR A 259 7.32 2.86 -19.00
C TYR A 259 7.98 2.11 -20.15
N MET A 260 9.17 1.55 -19.96
CA MET A 260 9.83 0.77 -21.00
C MET A 260 9.09 -0.53 -21.36
N ASN A 261 8.28 -1.08 -20.46
CA ASN A 261 7.58 -2.34 -20.67
C ASN A 261 6.14 -2.15 -21.19
N HIS A 262 5.52 -1.01 -20.91
CA HIS A 262 4.13 -0.77 -21.23
C HIS A 262 3.92 0.21 -22.42
N THR A 263 4.99 0.79 -22.97
CA THR A 263 4.91 1.65 -24.14
C THR A 263 5.66 1.01 -25.29
N ASP A 264 4.96 0.76 -26.40
CA ASP A 264 5.59 0.30 -27.64
C ASP A 264 6.38 1.44 -28.32
N ASP A 265 6.05 2.69 -27.97
CA ASP A 265 6.73 3.87 -28.47
C ASP A 265 7.92 4.28 -27.58
N HIS A 266 9.13 4.08 -28.13
CA HIS A 266 10.37 4.50 -27.49
C HIS A 266 10.44 5.99 -27.16
N SER A 267 9.74 6.86 -27.91
CA SER A 267 9.76 8.30 -27.67
C SER A 267 9.01 8.65 -26.38
N THR A 268 7.88 7.98 -26.16
CA THR A 268 7.09 8.13 -24.92
C THR A 268 7.86 7.62 -23.70
N ALA A 269 8.45 6.43 -23.77
CA ALA A 269 9.30 5.90 -22.69
C ALA A 269 10.46 6.87 -22.38
N LYS A 270 11.13 7.40 -23.40
CA LYS A 270 12.23 8.37 -23.25
C LYS A 270 11.80 9.62 -22.51
N LYS A 271 10.63 10.20 -22.86
CA LYS A 271 10.08 11.38 -22.20
C LYS A 271 9.90 11.18 -20.69
N TYR A 272 9.35 10.03 -20.27
CA TYR A 272 9.14 9.74 -18.84
C TYR A 272 10.45 9.44 -18.13
N ILE A 273 11.39 8.74 -18.77
CA ILE A 273 12.74 8.51 -18.22
C ILE A 273 13.46 9.85 -17.99
N GLU A 274 13.32 10.82 -18.89
CA GLU A 274 13.87 12.15 -18.72
C GLU A 274 13.29 12.87 -17.49
N LYS A 275 11.97 12.75 -17.23
CA LYS A 275 11.36 13.27 -15.98
C LYS A 275 11.98 12.63 -14.72
N VAL A 276 12.22 11.31 -14.75
CA VAL A 276 12.83 10.59 -13.61
C VAL A 276 14.27 11.04 -13.38
N ILE A 277 15.06 11.23 -14.44
CA ILE A 277 16.47 11.63 -14.34
C ILE A 277 16.63 13.03 -13.75
N VAL A 278 15.73 13.96 -14.06
CA VAL A 278 15.80 15.33 -13.54
C VAL A 278 15.18 15.49 -12.16
N CYS A 279 14.59 14.46 -11.57
CA CYS A 279 14.05 14.57 -10.22
C CYS A 279 15.17 14.73 -9.18
N PRO A 280 14.92 15.45 -8.07
CA PRO A 280 15.94 15.77 -7.07
C PRO A 280 16.54 14.53 -6.39
N TYR A 281 15.88 13.37 -6.45
CA TYR A 281 16.32 12.12 -5.84
C TYR A 281 17.23 11.28 -6.72
N PHE A 282 17.26 11.53 -8.03
CA PHE A 282 18.06 10.73 -8.96
C PHE A 282 19.56 10.78 -8.68
N PRO A 283 20.17 11.95 -8.36
CA PRO A 283 21.59 12.01 -8.01
C PRO A 283 21.95 11.23 -6.74
N GLU A 284 21.04 11.11 -5.78
CA GLU A 284 21.26 10.43 -4.50
C GLU A 284 21.64 8.95 -4.68
N ILE A 285 21.12 8.28 -5.71
CA ILE A 285 21.39 6.86 -5.95
C ILE A 285 22.85 6.58 -6.33
N PHE A 286 23.58 7.58 -6.80
CA PHE A 286 24.99 7.45 -7.18
C PHE A 286 25.96 7.70 -6.02
N ILE A 287 25.48 8.21 -4.89
CA ILE A 287 26.33 8.49 -3.74
C ILE A 287 26.76 7.19 -3.08
N ALA A 288 28.07 6.92 -3.10
CA ALA A 288 28.69 5.77 -2.45
C ALA A 288 28.11 4.39 -2.86
N TYR A 289 27.46 4.27 -4.04
CA TYR A 289 26.83 3.01 -4.47
C TYR A 289 27.81 1.83 -4.57
N THR A 290 29.08 2.08 -4.86
CA THR A 290 30.13 1.05 -4.94
C THR A 290 30.47 0.45 -3.58
N LYS A 291 30.35 1.21 -2.49
CA LYS A 291 30.59 0.81 -1.11
C LYS A 291 29.32 0.33 -0.39
N ASN A 292 28.16 0.66 -0.94
CA ASN A 292 26.87 0.36 -0.34
C ASN A 292 26.58 -1.16 -0.40
N LYS A 293 26.43 -1.78 0.77
CA LYS A 293 26.23 -3.24 0.92
C LYS A 293 24.90 -3.75 0.37
N PHE A 294 23.91 -2.91 0.22
CA PHE A 294 22.59 -3.29 -0.30
C PHE A 294 22.61 -3.51 -1.82
N PHE A 295 23.54 -2.87 -2.56
CA PHE A 295 23.67 -3.07 -3.99
C PHE A 295 24.47 -4.37 -4.29
N ASN A 296 23.84 -5.28 -5.01
CA ASN A 296 24.52 -6.45 -5.55
C ASN A 296 25.41 -6.09 -6.76
N LYS A 297 26.17 -7.05 -7.27
CA LYS A 297 27.08 -6.82 -8.42
C LYS A 297 26.33 -6.34 -9.67
N LYS A 298 25.13 -6.88 -9.94
CA LYS A 298 24.29 -6.52 -11.09
C LYS A 298 23.81 -5.06 -10.97
N ASP A 299 23.33 -4.65 -9.81
CA ASP A 299 22.86 -3.28 -9.58
C ASP A 299 23.99 -2.27 -9.71
N ARG A 300 25.20 -2.59 -9.25
CA ARG A 300 26.39 -1.72 -9.41
C ARG A 300 26.76 -1.53 -10.87
N VAL A 301 26.70 -2.58 -11.68
CA VAL A 301 26.93 -2.49 -13.14
C VAL A 301 25.85 -1.61 -13.79
N ILE A 302 24.59 -1.79 -13.44
CA ILE A 302 23.49 -0.97 -13.93
C ILE A 302 23.74 0.50 -13.62
N LEU A 303 24.05 0.83 -12.37
CA LEU A 303 24.31 2.22 -11.96
C LEU A 303 25.56 2.80 -12.64
N CYS A 304 26.60 1.99 -12.85
CA CYS A 304 27.76 2.41 -13.61
C CYS A 304 27.37 2.81 -15.05
N LEU A 305 26.58 1.98 -15.73
CA LEU A 305 26.08 2.27 -17.08
C LEU A 305 25.21 3.52 -17.12
N TRP A 306 24.33 3.70 -16.13
CA TRP A 306 23.49 4.88 -16.04
C TRP A 306 24.30 6.16 -15.81
N ARG A 307 25.36 6.07 -14.98
CA ARG A 307 26.26 7.20 -14.69
C ARG A 307 27.08 7.63 -15.91
N ILE A 308 27.58 6.65 -16.71
CA ILE A 308 28.42 6.92 -17.87
C ILE A 308 27.61 7.37 -19.08
N PHE A 309 26.52 6.69 -19.37
CA PHE A 309 25.74 6.85 -20.60
C PHE A 309 24.41 7.57 -20.41
N GLY A 310 24.08 8.02 -19.18
CA GLY A 310 22.82 8.69 -18.86
C GLY A 310 21.60 7.88 -19.33
N LYS A 311 20.67 8.54 -20.01
CA LYS A 311 19.45 7.89 -20.54
C LYS A 311 19.73 6.71 -21.46
N ASN A 312 20.77 6.77 -22.26
CA ASN A 312 21.15 5.67 -23.16
C ASN A 312 21.60 4.44 -22.36
N GLY A 313 22.28 4.63 -21.23
CA GLY A 313 22.64 3.56 -20.32
C GLY A 313 21.43 2.85 -19.69
N ILE A 314 20.35 3.58 -19.44
CA ILE A 314 19.10 3.01 -18.92
C ILE A 314 18.47 2.08 -19.96
N PHE A 315 18.37 2.50 -21.23
CA PHE A 315 17.88 1.64 -22.31
C PHE A 315 18.80 0.43 -22.53
N LEU A 316 20.10 0.62 -22.52
CA LEU A 316 21.07 -0.46 -22.67
C LEU A 316 20.87 -1.57 -21.62
N THR A 317 20.62 -1.20 -20.37
CA THR A 317 20.40 -2.19 -19.30
C THR A 317 19.13 -3.02 -19.49
N LYS A 318 18.08 -2.47 -20.10
CA LYS A 318 16.88 -3.22 -20.49
C LYS A 318 17.22 -4.25 -21.57
N TYR A 319 17.89 -3.85 -22.64
CA TYR A 319 18.28 -4.77 -23.73
C TYR A 319 19.14 -5.91 -23.22
N LEU A 320 20.11 -5.64 -22.36
CA LEU A 320 20.94 -6.67 -21.74
C LEU A 320 20.13 -7.65 -20.87
N SER A 321 19.05 -7.18 -20.22
CA SER A 321 18.18 -8.05 -19.44
C SER A 321 17.32 -8.96 -20.29
N ILE A 322 16.85 -8.49 -21.45
CA ILE A 322 16.05 -9.26 -22.41
C ILE A 322 16.93 -10.34 -23.05
N LEU A 323 18.13 -9.99 -23.54
CA LEU A 323 19.08 -10.95 -24.12
C LEU A 323 19.43 -12.08 -23.15
N LYS A 324 19.57 -11.80 -21.85
CA LYS A 324 19.84 -12.82 -20.85
C LYS A 324 18.65 -13.78 -20.64
N ASN A 325 17.44 -13.33 -20.81
CA ASN A 325 16.24 -14.16 -20.67
C ASN A 325 15.94 -14.99 -21.93
N SER A 326 16.38 -14.54 -23.11
CA SER A 326 16.26 -15.27 -24.38
C SER A 326 17.35 -16.32 -24.58
N LEU A 327 18.41 -16.29 -23.76
CA LEU A 327 19.53 -17.27 -23.78
C LEU A 327 19.39 -18.34 -22.66
N LYS A 328 18.30 -18.33 -21.93
CA LYS A 328 17.90 -19.38 -20.97
C LYS A 328 16.73 -20.19 -21.52
#